data_1a4209baffdc1a8e19ac59c470f93a94
#
_entry.id   1a4209baffdc1a8e19ac59c470f93a94
#
_cell.length_a   1.000
_cell.length_b   1.000
_cell.length_c   1.000
_cell.angle_alpha   90.00
_cell.angle_beta   90.00
_cell.angle_gamma   90.00
#
_symmetry.space_group_name_H-M   'P 1'
#
loop_
_entity.id
_entity.type
_entity.pdbx_description
1 polymer ?
#
loop_
_entity_poly.entity_id
_entity_poly.type
_entity_poly.pdbx_seq_one_letter_code
_entity_poly.pdbx_strand_id
1 'polypeptide(L)'
;MRWRSGVMAVVAVAGLAALTAMVSARAGAGSREDEIAAFNKKYREMHLNMDHQGIFATWAEDGVDLMPEEAPLVGKKAIVAWVEAILVNLKGYKVTQQDMEFHNIQVSGDWASEWATEHQVVQPPDGKEPIETWGKMALILHRETNGEWKIKQEMWNQGKKP
;
A
#
# COMPACT_ATOMS: atom_id res chain seq x y z
N MET A 1 -63.96 3.60 44.05
CA MET A 1 -64.48 2.80 42.93
C MET A 1 -63.33 2.31 42.08
N ARG A 2 -63.20 1.07 41.95
CA ARG A 2 -62.17 0.19 41.38
C ARG A 2 -61.94 0.42 39.88
N TRP A 3 -60.74 0.03 39.47
CA TRP A 3 -60.35 -0.52 38.14
C TRP A 3 -59.36 0.38 37.44
N ARG A 4 -58.27 -0.08 36.83
CA ARG A 4 -57.63 -1.43 36.65
C ARG A 4 -56.14 -1.22 36.32
N SER A 5 -55.35 -1.98 37.00
CA SER A 5 -53.97 -2.31 36.62
C SER A 5 -53.96 -3.16 35.36
N GLY A 6 -52.94 -2.95 34.55
CA GLY A 6 -52.56 -4.01 33.60
C GLY A 6 -52.34 -3.49 32.18
N VAL A 7 -51.21 -3.75 31.69
CA VAL A 7 -50.64 -3.65 30.34
C VAL A 7 -49.52 -2.59 30.27
N MET A 8 -48.40 -2.91 30.88
CA MET A 8 -47.10 -2.36 30.47
C MET A 8 -46.02 -3.34 30.92
N ALA A 9 -45.85 -4.43 30.20
CA ALA A 9 -44.71 -5.32 30.36
C ALA A 9 -44.65 -6.33 29.23
N VAL A 10 -44.42 -5.95 27.98
CA VAL A 10 -43.87 -6.83 26.91
C VAL A 10 -43.42 -5.97 25.72
N VAL A 11 -42.41 -5.15 25.83
CA VAL A 11 -41.65 -4.64 24.67
C VAL A 11 -40.17 -4.31 25.05
N ALA A 12 -39.53 -5.14 25.82
CA ALA A 12 -38.15 -4.86 26.19
C ALA A 12 -37.17 -6.03 26.01
N VAL A 13 -37.46 -7.01 25.16
CA VAL A 13 -36.54 -8.16 24.98
C VAL A 13 -36.14 -8.42 23.53
N ALA A 14 -36.65 -7.69 22.55
CA ALA A 14 -36.29 -7.89 21.14
C ALA A 14 -35.17 -7.01 20.63
N GLY A 15 -34.67 -6.04 21.43
CA GLY A 15 -33.63 -5.07 20.99
C GLY A 15 -32.17 -5.48 21.25
N LEU A 16 -31.91 -6.49 22.09
CA LEU A 16 -30.53 -6.81 22.50
C LEU A 16 -29.87 -7.94 21.67
N ALA A 17 -30.63 -8.68 20.89
CA ALA A 17 -30.08 -9.78 20.09
C ALA A 17 -29.53 -9.33 18.71
N ALA A 18 -29.90 -8.13 18.23
CA ALA A 18 -29.44 -7.63 16.94
C ALA A 18 -28.10 -6.91 17.00
N LEU A 19 -27.67 -6.39 18.17
CA LEU A 19 -26.36 -5.71 18.33
C LEU A 19 -25.20 -6.70 18.52
N THR A 20 -25.43 -7.90 19.02
CA THR A 20 -24.37 -8.90 19.23
C THR A 20 -24.00 -9.67 17.96
N ALA A 21 -24.85 -9.69 16.94
CA ALA A 21 -24.56 -10.37 15.67
C ALA A 21 -23.65 -9.53 14.74
N MET A 22 -23.55 -8.22 14.92
CA MET A 22 -22.66 -7.36 14.09
C MET A 22 -21.21 -7.31 14.60
N VAL A 23 -20.94 -7.72 15.83
CA VAL A 23 -19.57 -7.76 16.39
C VAL A 23 -18.86 -9.08 16.09
N SER A 24 -19.61 -10.16 15.85
CA SER A 24 -19.03 -11.51 15.63
C SER A 24 -18.62 -11.82 14.19
N ALA A 25 -18.95 -10.99 13.22
CA ALA A 25 -18.56 -11.19 11.81
C ALA A 25 -17.20 -10.58 11.44
N ARG A 26 -16.50 -9.96 12.40
CA ARG A 26 -15.18 -9.31 12.18
C ARG A 26 -13.97 -10.11 12.67
N ALA A 27 -14.16 -11.29 13.21
CA ALA A 27 -13.10 -12.07 13.86
C ALA A 27 -12.43 -13.09 12.92
N GLY A 28 -12.19 -12.75 11.65
CA GLY A 28 -11.57 -13.70 10.72
C GLY A 28 -10.87 -13.11 9.49
N ALA A 29 -11.04 -11.83 9.22
CA ALA A 29 -10.21 -11.11 8.24
C ALA A 29 -9.30 -10.17 9.03
N GLY A 30 -7.99 -10.17 8.77
CA GLY A 30 -7.07 -9.17 9.28
C GLY A 30 -7.62 -7.76 9.03
N SER A 31 -7.23 -6.80 9.86
CA SER A 31 -7.66 -5.41 9.63
C SER A 31 -7.16 -4.92 8.27
N ARG A 32 -7.78 -3.88 7.72
CA ARG A 32 -7.31 -3.26 6.48
C ARG A 32 -5.87 -2.76 6.62
N GLU A 33 -5.52 -2.33 7.81
CA GLU A 33 -4.16 -1.93 8.18
C GLU A 33 -3.19 -3.11 8.11
N ASP A 34 -3.60 -4.32 8.52
CA ASP A 34 -2.78 -5.54 8.36
C ASP A 34 -2.59 -5.92 6.89
N GLU A 35 -3.64 -5.72 6.05
CA GLU A 35 -3.53 -5.92 4.60
C GLU A 35 -2.51 -4.96 3.98
N ILE A 36 -2.50 -3.67 4.39
CA ILE A 36 -1.51 -2.68 3.94
C ILE A 36 -0.11 -3.03 4.44
N ALA A 37 0.03 -3.43 5.71
CA ALA A 37 1.34 -3.85 6.24
C ALA A 37 1.90 -5.06 5.46
N ALA A 38 1.04 -6.01 5.07
CA ALA A 38 1.44 -7.15 4.25
C ALA A 38 1.83 -6.72 2.82
N PHE A 39 1.09 -5.77 2.21
CA PHE A 39 1.43 -5.16 0.93
C PHE A 39 2.81 -4.49 1.00
N ASN A 40 3.06 -3.66 1.99
CA ASN A 40 4.31 -2.93 2.19
C ASN A 40 5.52 -3.86 2.37
N LYS A 41 5.35 -4.92 3.14
CA LYS A 41 6.39 -5.95 3.29
C LYS A 41 6.75 -6.57 1.94
N LYS A 42 5.75 -7.00 1.17
CA LYS A 42 5.93 -7.60 -0.16
C LYS A 42 6.53 -6.61 -1.15
N TYR A 43 6.07 -5.35 -1.13
CA TYR A 43 6.57 -4.28 -2.00
C TYR A 43 8.07 -4.05 -1.79
N ARG A 44 8.52 -3.94 -0.53
CA ARG A 44 9.95 -3.83 -0.19
C ARG A 44 10.74 -5.06 -0.65
N GLU A 45 10.22 -6.28 -0.44
CA GLU A 45 10.88 -7.52 -0.88
C GLU A 45 11.05 -7.58 -2.39
N MET A 46 10.07 -7.13 -3.16
CA MET A 46 10.16 -7.05 -4.63
C MET A 46 11.25 -6.07 -5.07
N HIS A 47 11.36 -4.91 -4.43
CA HIS A 47 12.44 -3.95 -4.73
C HIS A 47 13.82 -4.52 -4.41
N LEU A 48 14.00 -5.14 -3.24
CA LEU A 48 15.26 -5.80 -2.86
C LEU A 48 15.68 -6.88 -3.86
N ASN A 49 14.72 -7.67 -4.33
CA ASN A 49 14.96 -8.77 -5.26
C ASN A 49 14.98 -8.33 -6.73
N MET A 50 14.75 -7.06 -7.02
CA MET A 50 14.58 -6.51 -8.37
C MET A 50 13.50 -7.28 -9.17
N ASP A 51 12.43 -7.68 -8.48
CA ASP A 51 11.26 -8.33 -9.09
C ASP A 51 10.38 -7.29 -9.78
N HIS A 52 10.81 -6.84 -10.95
CA HIS A 52 10.12 -5.80 -11.70
C HIS A 52 8.71 -6.21 -12.12
N GLN A 53 8.49 -7.48 -12.44
CA GLN A 53 7.16 -7.97 -12.79
C GLN A 53 6.21 -7.94 -11.60
N GLY A 54 6.71 -8.31 -10.41
CA GLY A 54 5.98 -8.15 -9.16
C GLY A 54 5.64 -6.69 -8.87
N ILE A 55 6.61 -5.78 -9.03
CA ILE A 55 6.40 -4.33 -8.86
C ILE A 55 5.35 -3.82 -9.86
N PHE A 56 5.43 -4.18 -11.13
CA PHE A 56 4.43 -3.80 -12.13
C PHE A 56 3.03 -4.31 -11.78
N ALA A 57 2.95 -5.50 -11.19
CA ALA A 57 1.67 -6.06 -10.76
C ALA A 57 1.03 -5.29 -9.59
N THR A 58 1.79 -4.49 -8.84
CA THR A 58 1.23 -3.66 -7.76
C THR A 58 0.49 -2.41 -8.26
N TRP A 59 0.72 -1.98 -9.50
CA TRP A 59 0.08 -0.80 -10.05
C TRP A 59 -1.34 -1.06 -10.54
N ALA A 60 -2.24 -0.12 -10.26
CA ALA A 60 -3.56 -0.06 -10.91
C ALA A 60 -3.41 0.29 -12.40
N GLU A 61 -4.34 -0.16 -13.24
CA GLU A 61 -4.28 0.10 -14.69
C GLU A 61 -4.30 1.60 -15.02
N ASP A 62 -4.97 2.40 -14.20
CA ASP A 62 -5.05 3.87 -14.30
C ASP A 62 -4.16 4.58 -13.27
N GLY A 63 -3.12 3.91 -12.75
CA GLY A 63 -2.17 4.46 -11.80
C GLY A 63 -1.41 5.68 -12.35
N VAL A 64 -0.96 6.56 -11.46
CA VAL A 64 -0.17 7.76 -11.81
C VAL A 64 1.10 7.76 -10.99
N ASP A 65 2.23 7.87 -11.67
CA ASP A 65 3.55 8.01 -11.04
C ASP A 65 4.13 9.39 -11.31
N LEU A 66 4.59 10.05 -10.24
CA LEU A 66 5.12 11.41 -10.24
C LEU A 66 6.60 11.37 -9.86
N MET A 67 7.44 11.12 -10.86
CA MET A 67 8.89 11.08 -10.72
C MET A 67 9.52 12.46 -10.84
N PRO A 68 10.64 12.73 -10.13
CA PRO A 68 11.38 13.99 -10.28
C PRO A 68 11.83 14.22 -11.72
N GLU A 69 11.67 15.46 -12.18
CA GLU A 69 12.14 15.91 -13.50
C GLU A 69 11.43 15.27 -14.71
N GLU A 70 10.41 14.40 -14.45
CA GLU A 70 9.62 13.77 -15.48
C GLU A 70 8.21 14.37 -15.57
N ALA A 71 7.60 14.29 -16.74
CA ALA A 71 6.17 14.52 -16.89
C ALA A 71 5.40 13.41 -16.13
N PRO A 72 4.18 13.68 -15.63
CA PRO A 72 3.39 12.65 -14.97
C PRO A 72 3.22 11.41 -15.87
N LEU A 73 3.60 10.24 -15.35
CA LEU A 73 3.38 8.96 -16.03
C LEU A 73 1.97 8.48 -15.71
N VAL A 74 1.07 8.60 -16.69
CA VAL A 74 -0.35 8.31 -16.51
C VAL A 74 -0.69 6.96 -17.13
N GLY A 75 -1.19 6.05 -16.29
CA GLY A 75 -1.54 4.68 -16.63
C GLY A 75 -0.36 3.71 -16.51
N LYS A 76 -0.64 2.51 -16.02
CA LYS A 76 0.33 1.43 -15.80
C LYS A 76 1.23 1.18 -17.01
N LYS A 77 0.66 1.23 -18.23
CA LYS A 77 1.45 1.03 -19.46
C LYS A 77 2.58 2.06 -19.61
N ALA A 78 2.31 3.34 -19.28
CA ALA A 78 3.33 4.39 -19.35
C ALA A 78 4.40 4.20 -18.27
N ILE A 79 3.99 3.84 -17.05
CA ILE A 79 4.89 3.56 -15.92
C ILE A 79 5.82 2.39 -16.27
N VAL A 80 5.27 1.27 -16.75
CA VAL A 80 6.04 0.08 -17.15
C VAL A 80 7.04 0.43 -18.25
N ALA A 81 6.61 1.13 -19.30
CA ALA A 81 7.49 1.49 -20.41
C ALA A 81 8.66 2.39 -19.96
N TRP A 82 8.41 3.33 -19.05
CA TRP A 82 9.44 4.21 -18.49
C TRP A 82 10.46 3.41 -17.65
N VAL A 83 9.99 2.54 -16.75
CA VAL A 83 10.86 1.69 -15.94
C VAL A 83 11.68 0.74 -16.82
N GLU A 84 11.07 0.08 -17.81
CA GLU A 84 11.78 -0.81 -18.74
C GLU A 84 12.90 -0.09 -19.51
N ALA A 85 12.67 1.17 -19.90
CA ALA A 85 13.70 1.98 -20.56
C ALA A 85 14.91 2.26 -19.65
N ILE A 86 14.66 2.49 -18.35
CA ILE A 86 15.75 2.67 -17.36
C ILE A 86 16.50 1.37 -17.13
N LEU A 87 15.79 0.24 -17.03
CA LEU A 87 16.38 -1.08 -16.75
C LEU A 87 17.39 -1.53 -17.80
N VAL A 88 17.27 -1.07 -19.06
CA VAL A 88 18.27 -1.33 -20.10
C VAL A 88 19.67 -0.88 -19.64
N ASN A 89 19.76 0.25 -18.93
CA ASN A 89 21.01 0.84 -18.43
C ASN A 89 21.47 0.22 -17.09
N LEU A 90 20.61 -0.52 -16.43
CA LEU A 90 20.87 -1.16 -15.12
C LEU A 90 21.21 -2.65 -15.22
N LYS A 91 21.52 -3.15 -16.41
CA LYS A 91 21.89 -4.56 -16.62
C LYS A 91 23.13 -4.94 -15.79
N GLY A 92 22.96 -5.95 -14.94
CA GLY A 92 24.03 -6.46 -14.07
C GLY A 92 24.19 -5.71 -12.73
N TYR A 93 23.45 -4.64 -12.52
CA TYR A 93 23.34 -4.02 -11.20
C TYR A 93 22.58 -4.92 -10.24
N LYS A 94 22.90 -4.81 -8.95
CA LYS A 94 22.21 -5.58 -7.89
C LYS A 94 21.86 -4.66 -6.75
N VAL A 95 20.63 -4.72 -6.28
CA VAL A 95 20.25 -4.11 -5.02
C VAL A 95 20.76 -5.02 -3.90
N THR A 96 21.65 -4.50 -3.07
CA THR A 96 22.27 -5.23 -1.94
C THR A 96 21.63 -4.85 -0.61
N GLN A 97 20.98 -3.69 -0.55
CA GLN A 97 20.19 -3.22 0.59
C GLN A 97 18.99 -2.42 0.08
N GLN A 98 17.83 -2.65 0.69
CA GLN A 98 16.58 -1.93 0.43
C GLN A 98 15.82 -1.81 1.73
N ASP A 99 15.92 -0.65 2.35
CA ASP A 99 15.14 -0.31 3.53
C ASP A 99 14.02 0.65 3.12
N MET A 100 12.79 0.28 3.43
CA MET A 100 11.61 1.13 3.30
C MET A 100 10.91 1.15 4.65
N GLU A 101 10.73 2.32 5.22
CA GLU A 101 9.99 2.53 6.45
C GLU A 101 8.72 3.32 6.15
N PHE A 102 7.57 2.65 6.33
CA PHE A 102 6.25 3.21 6.03
C PHE A 102 5.65 3.86 7.27
N HIS A 103 5.08 5.05 7.08
CA HIS A 103 4.59 5.92 8.14
C HIS A 103 3.17 6.40 7.86
N ASN A 104 2.45 6.72 8.94
CA ASN A 104 1.15 7.38 8.90
C ASN A 104 0.14 6.68 7.97
N ILE A 105 0.08 5.34 8.07
CA ILE A 105 -0.88 4.53 7.31
C ILE A 105 -2.29 4.92 7.73
N GLN A 106 -3.09 5.42 6.79
CA GLN A 106 -4.49 5.77 6.99
C GLN A 106 -5.35 4.99 6.01
N VAL A 107 -6.37 4.31 6.53
CA VAL A 107 -7.30 3.53 5.73
C VAL A 107 -8.71 4.07 5.86
N SER A 108 -9.40 4.25 4.72
CA SER A 108 -10.78 4.68 4.64
C SER A 108 -11.52 3.86 3.57
N GLY A 109 -12.26 2.85 4.00
CA GLY A 109 -12.94 1.92 3.08
C GLY A 109 -11.95 1.14 2.23
N ASP A 110 -12.03 1.29 0.91
CA ASP A 110 -11.13 0.67 -0.06
C ASP A 110 -9.98 1.58 -0.51
N TRP A 111 -9.74 2.68 0.21
CA TRP A 111 -8.63 3.58 -0.02
C TRP A 111 -7.67 3.59 1.16
N ALA A 112 -6.38 3.72 0.86
CA ALA A 112 -5.37 3.96 1.87
C ALA A 112 -4.37 5.02 1.37
N SER A 113 -3.75 5.72 2.32
CA SER A 113 -2.64 6.62 2.06
C SER A 113 -1.55 6.43 3.10
N GLU A 114 -0.32 6.61 2.67
CA GLU A 114 0.86 6.52 3.51
C GLU A 114 2.03 7.27 2.87
N TRP A 115 3.10 7.46 3.63
CA TRP A 115 4.37 7.88 3.09
C TRP A 115 5.49 6.99 3.62
N ALA A 116 6.60 6.94 2.89
CA ALA A 116 7.75 6.15 3.30
C ALA A 116 9.06 6.90 3.10
N THR A 117 10.06 6.54 3.91
CA THR A 117 11.46 6.82 3.63
C THR A 117 12.11 5.59 3.03
N GLU A 118 13.07 5.81 2.18
CA GLU A 118 13.82 4.77 1.49
C GLU A 118 15.31 4.97 1.66
N HIS A 119 16.03 3.87 1.86
CA HIS A 119 17.47 3.80 1.77
C HIS A 119 17.84 2.59 0.91
N GLN A 120 18.56 2.82 -0.17
CA GLN A 120 18.96 1.78 -1.11
C GLN A 120 20.46 1.79 -1.34
N VAL A 121 21.05 0.61 -1.41
CA VAL A 121 22.43 0.40 -1.85
C VAL A 121 22.44 -0.50 -3.09
N VAL A 122 23.03 0.00 -4.15
CA VAL A 122 23.07 -0.69 -5.45
C VAL A 122 24.54 -0.95 -5.83
N GLN A 123 24.86 -2.21 -6.09
CA GLN A 123 26.19 -2.62 -6.54
C GLN A 123 26.26 -2.66 -8.08
N PRO A 124 27.14 -1.84 -8.69
CA PRO A 124 27.44 -1.93 -10.12
C PRO A 124 28.10 -3.26 -10.51
N PRO A 125 27.98 -3.71 -11.78
CA PRO A 125 28.48 -5.01 -12.23
C PRO A 125 30.01 -5.13 -12.32
N ASP A 126 30.72 -4.03 -12.43
CA ASP A 126 32.15 -3.98 -12.74
C ASP A 126 33.02 -3.70 -11.50
N GLY A 127 32.52 -3.97 -10.31
CA GLY A 127 33.25 -3.83 -9.05
C GLY A 127 33.50 -2.38 -8.62
N LYS A 128 32.81 -1.42 -9.25
CA LYS A 128 32.81 -0.03 -8.80
C LYS A 128 32.23 0.09 -7.40
N GLU A 129 32.50 1.22 -6.75
CA GLU A 129 31.93 1.54 -5.44
C GLU A 129 30.40 1.45 -5.48
N PRO A 130 29.78 0.91 -4.43
CA PRO A 130 28.32 0.88 -4.31
C PRO A 130 27.73 2.30 -4.41
N ILE A 131 26.58 2.38 -5.04
CA ILE A 131 25.77 3.60 -5.13
C ILE A 131 24.77 3.57 -3.97
N GLU A 132 24.86 4.53 -3.08
CA GLU A 132 23.98 4.66 -1.92
C GLU A 132 23.03 5.85 -2.15
N THR A 133 21.75 5.63 -2.00
CA THR A 133 20.70 6.64 -2.22
C THR A 133 19.67 6.66 -1.11
N TRP A 134 19.08 7.83 -0.88
CA TRP A 134 17.96 8.04 0.03
C TRP A 134 16.80 8.63 -0.75
N GLY A 135 15.63 8.12 -0.48
CA GLY A 135 14.38 8.56 -1.08
C GLY A 135 13.29 8.82 -0.05
N LYS A 136 12.23 9.40 -0.51
CA LYS A 136 10.95 9.51 0.18
C LYS A 136 9.83 9.42 -0.83
N MET A 137 8.75 8.75 -0.46
CA MET A 137 7.59 8.59 -1.33
C MET A 137 6.29 8.82 -0.57
N ALA A 138 5.27 9.19 -1.30
CA ALA A 138 3.89 9.19 -0.85
C ALA A 138 3.10 8.24 -1.74
N LEU A 139 2.29 7.37 -1.13
CA LEU A 139 1.48 6.38 -1.81
C LEU A 139 0.01 6.61 -1.53
N ILE A 140 -0.81 6.48 -2.57
CA ILE A 140 -2.25 6.30 -2.48
C ILE A 140 -2.57 4.94 -3.06
N LEU A 141 -3.23 4.11 -2.26
CA LEU A 141 -3.60 2.75 -2.59
C LEU A 141 -5.11 2.63 -2.73
N HIS A 142 -5.55 1.78 -3.62
CA HIS A 142 -6.95 1.40 -3.78
C HIS A 142 -7.08 -0.12 -3.77
N ARG A 143 -8.09 -0.60 -3.07
CA ARG A 143 -8.41 -2.02 -3.04
C ARG A 143 -9.38 -2.37 -4.15
N GLU A 144 -8.94 -3.23 -5.05
CA GLU A 144 -9.72 -3.67 -6.18
C GLU A 144 -10.84 -4.66 -5.76
N THR A 145 -11.78 -4.90 -6.65
CA THR A 145 -12.92 -5.81 -6.39
C THR A 145 -12.51 -7.25 -6.10
N ASN A 146 -11.34 -7.68 -6.57
CA ASN A 146 -10.75 -8.98 -6.24
C ASN A 146 -10.09 -9.02 -4.86
N GLY A 147 -10.07 -7.90 -4.14
CA GLY A 147 -9.50 -7.77 -2.81
C GLY A 147 -8.03 -7.38 -2.77
N GLU A 148 -7.38 -7.19 -3.90
CA GLU A 148 -5.96 -6.78 -3.96
C GLU A 148 -5.82 -5.28 -3.83
N TRP A 149 -4.82 -4.84 -3.06
CA TRP A 149 -4.41 -3.44 -3.01
C TRP A 149 -3.50 -3.11 -4.19
N LYS A 150 -3.77 -1.98 -4.84
CA LYS A 150 -2.99 -1.46 -5.99
C LYS A 150 -2.59 -0.01 -5.75
N ILE A 151 -1.42 0.36 -6.25
CA ILE A 151 -0.95 1.74 -6.24
C ILE A 151 -1.74 2.55 -7.26
N LYS A 152 -2.46 3.54 -6.79
CA LYS A 152 -3.21 4.51 -7.62
C LYS A 152 -2.38 5.74 -7.90
N GLN A 153 -1.59 6.17 -6.93
CA GLN A 153 -0.66 7.28 -7.10
C GLN A 153 0.59 7.01 -6.29
N GLU A 154 1.71 7.33 -6.88
CA GLU A 154 2.99 7.43 -6.19
C GLU A 154 3.62 8.78 -6.51
N MET A 155 4.26 9.39 -5.54
CA MET A 155 5.16 10.50 -5.72
C MET A 155 6.48 10.15 -5.04
N TRP A 156 7.54 10.03 -5.80
CA TRP A 156 8.87 9.77 -5.27
C TRP A 156 9.77 11.00 -5.40
N ASN A 157 10.61 11.22 -4.41
CA ASN A 157 11.65 12.26 -4.44
C ASN A 157 12.93 11.76 -3.80
N GLN A 158 14.05 12.19 -4.36
CA GLN A 158 15.34 11.97 -3.73
C GLN A 158 15.41 12.69 -2.38
N GLY A 159 15.91 11.98 -1.38
CA GLY A 159 16.19 12.47 -0.04
C GLY A 159 17.67 12.78 0.15
N LYS A 160 18.00 13.23 1.36
CA LYS A 160 19.37 13.32 1.85
C LYS A 160 19.57 12.27 2.94
N LYS A 161 20.81 11.83 3.12
CA LYS A 161 21.18 11.02 4.28
C LYS A 161 20.73 11.75 5.55
N PRO A 162 19.99 11.07 6.47
CA PRO A 162 19.62 11.63 7.77
C PRO A 162 20.82 12.07 8.60
#